data_08f56094cbf712c4e2206e1f500c97ce
#
_entry.id   08f56094cbf712c4e2206e1f500c97ce
#
_cell.length_a   1.000
_cell.length_b   1.000
_cell.length_c   1.000
_cell.angle_alpha   90.00
_cell.angle_beta   90.00
_cell.angle_gamma   90.00
#
_symmetry.space_group_name_H-M   'P 1'
#
loop_
_entity.id
_entity.type
_entity.pdbx_description
1 polymer ?
#
loop_
_entity_poly.entity_id
_entity_poly.type
_entity_poly.pdbx_seq_one_letter_code
_entity_poly.pdbx_strand_id
1 'polypeptide(L)'
;MLMDISSELIHSLLPIYLVTVLGTSALTVGVIEGIAEATASITKVFSGVLSDWLGKRKLLVAIGYGLAAFTKPVFPLASSVGWLVSARFIDRVGKGIRGAPRDALVADIAPAHLRGASFGLRQSLDTIGAFVGPLLAIVLMWGTANNFRAVFWAAVIPAFLSLALVIFAVREPEQQGGRRVTSPLSLTQLRRLGQAYWWVVAIATIFTLARFSEAFLVLRAQSIGLPIMLVPAVMIVMNIVYAVAAYPAGILSDRVDRLVVLMIGLGLLIAADLFLALSPGLAGVIIGVVLWGLHMGFTQGLLATLIADAAPADLRGTAYGMFNLLGGAAMLAANVIAGALWDATGPEGTFLGGAAFTAVALVGLLFIRDRIKPASSFEISDA
;
A
#
# COMPACT_ATOMS: atom_id res chain seq x y z
N MET A 1 -6.07 11.95 -5.89
CA MET A 1 -5.54 13.20 -5.27
C MET A 1 -6.34 13.69 -4.07
N LEU A 2 -7.54 14.32 -4.18
CA LEU A 2 -8.24 14.92 -3.02
C LEU A 2 -8.50 13.93 -1.87
N MET A 3 -9.01 12.73 -2.18
CA MET A 3 -9.22 11.70 -1.15
C MET A 3 -7.90 11.20 -0.54
N ASP A 4 -6.83 11.19 -1.32
CA ASP A 4 -5.51 10.78 -0.82
C ASP A 4 -4.94 11.88 0.08
N ILE A 5 -5.07 13.16 -0.28
CA ILE A 5 -4.75 14.29 0.61
C ILE A 5 -5.48 14.13 1.95
N SER A 6 -6.80 13.89 1.91
CA SER A 6 -7.61 13.68 3.12
C SER A 6 -7.13 12.51 3.96
N SER A 7 -6.87 11.38 3.32
CA SER A 7 -6.47 10.15 4.01
C SER A 7 -5.06 10.27 4.59
N GLU A 8 -4.11 10.82 3.83
CA GLU A 8 -2.72 10.96 4.26
C GLU A 8 -2.53 12.04 5.33
N LEU A 9 -3.39 13.09 5.33
CA LEU A 9 -3.43 14.10 6.38
C LEU A 9 -3.76 13.48 7.76
N ILE A 10 -4.65 12.49 7.79
CA ILE A 10 -4.96 11.73 9.01
C ILE A 10 -3.90 10.65 9.25
N HIS A 11 -3.55 9.86 8.22
CA HIS A 11 -2.67 8.70 8.35
C HIS A 11 -1.28 9.05 8.88
N SER A 12 -0.71 10.18 8.44
CA SER A 12 0.59 10.65 8.91
C SER A 12 0.64 11.06 10.39
N LEU A 13 -0.50 11.32 11.01
CA LEU A 13 -0.62 11.74 12.40
C LEU A 13 -1.29 10.70 13.31
N LEU A 14 -2.08 9.78 12.74
CA LEU A 14 -2.89 8.83 13.51
C LEU A 14 -2.07 7.94 14.45
N PRO A 15 -0.90 7.38 14.03
CA PRO A 15 -0.08 6.55 14.94
C PRO A 15 0.38 7.33 16.15
N ILE A 16 0.81 8.58 15.97
CA ILE A 16 1.26 9.45 17.06
C ILE A 16 0.07 9.80 17.96
N TYR A 17 -1.08 10.17 17.38
CA TYR A 17 -2.28 10.48 18.13
C TYR A 17 -2.72 9.31 19.02
N LEU A 18 -2.68 8.09 18.48
CA LEU A 18 -3.00 6.86 19.25
C LEU A 18 -2.05 6.68 20.44
N VAL A 19 -0.74 6.83 20.23
CA VAL A 19 0.25 6.58 21.28
C VAL A 19 0.33 7.75 22.27
N THR A 20 0.41 9.01 21.78
CA THR A 20 0.69 10.16 22.65
C THR A 20 -0.56 10.75 23.32
N VAL A 21 -1.71 10.72 22.65
CA VAL A 21 -2.96 11.32 23.16
C VAL A 21 -3.86 10.29 23.79
N LEU A 22 -3.99 9.12 23.16
CA LEU A 22 -4.86 8.05 23.71
C LEU A 22 -4.11 7.00 24.54
N GLY A 23 -2.78 7.10 24.64
CA GLY A 23 -1.96 6.24 25.49
C GLY A 23 -1.96 4.77 25.07
N THR A 24 -2.19 4.47 23.77
CA THR A 24 -2.21 3.09 23.29
C THR A 24 -0.80 2.55 23.06
N SER A 25 -0.67 1.22 23.07
CA SER A 25 0.59 0.55 22.72
C SER A 25 0.85 0.53 21.22
N ALA A 26 2.10 0.26 20.83
CA ALA A 26 2.47 0.07 19.43
C ALA A 26 1.83 -1.20 18.85
N LEU A 27 1.57 -2.21 19.65
CA LEU A 27 0.79 -3.38 19.24
C LEU A 27 -0.62 -2.96 18.78
N THR A 28 -1.28 -2.06 19.53
CA THR A 28 -2.60 -1.54 19.13
C THR A 28 -2.53 -0.82 17.78
N VAL A 29 -1.50 0.00 17.56
CA VAL A 29 -1.27 0.65 16.25
C VAL A 29 -1.07 -0.42 15.17
N GLY A 30 -0.24 -1.42 15.39
CA GLY A 30 0.00 -2.53 14.48
C GLY A 30 -1.28 -3.30 14.13
N VAL A 31 -2.11 -3.62 15.11
CA VAL A 31 -3.42 -4.28 14.90
C VAL A 31 -4.34 -3.41 14.04
N ILE A 32 -4.44 -2.11 14.34
CA ILE A 32 -5.29 -1.16 13.58
C ILE A 32 -4.83 -1.07 12.13
N GLU A 33 -3.53 -0.87 11.89
CA GLU A 33 -2.98 -0.76 10.54
C GLU A 33 -3.05 -2.10 9.79
N GLY A 34 -2.79 -3.21 10.47
CA GLY A 34 -2.89 -4.54 9.90
C GLY A 34 -4.31 -4.87 9.43
N ILE A 35 -5.32 -4.63 10.28
CA ILE A 35 -6.73 -4.79 9.92
C ILE A 35 -7.08 -3.86 8.74
N ALA A 36 -6.61 -2.62 8.78
CA ALA A 36 -6.87 -1.62 7.76
C ALA A 36 -6.37 -2.08 6.38
N GLU A 37 -5.10 -2.47 6.27
CA GLU A 37 -4.50 -2.87 5.00
C GLU A 37 -5.03 -4.22 4.50
N ALA A 38 -5.25 -5.20 5.39
CA ALA A 38 -5.89 -6.46 5.05
C ALA A 38 -7.30 -6.25 4.49
N THR A 39 -8.10 -5.40 5.16
CA THR A 39 -9.46 -5.07 4.74
C THR A 39 -9.48 -4.44 3.34
N ALA A 40 -8.62 -3.46 3.08
CA ALA A 40 -8.54 -2.82 1.77
C ALA A 40 -8.16 -3.81 0.66
N SER A 41 -7.16 -4.67 0.92
CA SER A 41 -6.68 -5.68 -0.02
C SER A 41 -7.74 -6.74 -0.32
N ILE A 42 -8.38 -7.29 0.71
CA ILE A 42 -9.42 -8.33 0.56
C ILE A 42 -10.65 -7.75 -0.15
N THR A 43 -11.12 -6.58 0.29
CA THR A 43 -12.31 -5.93 -0.30
C THR A 43 -12.08 -5.60 -1.77
N LYS A 44 -10.86 -5.20 -2.16
CA LYS A 44 -10.50 -4.89 -3.56
C LYS A 44 -10.69 -6.11 -4.47
N VAL A 45 -10.39 -7.33 -3.99
CA VAL A 45 -10.57 -8.57 -4.78
C VAL A 45 -12.04 -8.76 -5.16
N PHE A 46 -12.94 -8.59 -4.20
CA PHE A 46 -14.37 -8.79 -4.42
C PHE A 46 -15.04 -7.63 -5.16
N SER A 47 -14.56 -6.40 -4.97
CA SER A 47 -15.16 -5.22 -5.59
C SER A 47 -15.04 -5.21 -7.12
N GLY A 48 -13.96 -5.77 -7.67
CA GLY A 48 -13.77 -5.92 -9.11
C GLY A 48 -14.85 -6.81 -9.72
N VAL A 49 -15.08 -7.98 -9.12
CA VAL A 49 -16.12 -8.93 -9.57
C VAL A 49 -17.51 -8.34 -9.44
N LEU A 50 -17.78 -7.71 -8.30
CA LEU A 50 -19.07 -7.06 -8.06
C LEU A 50 -19.33 -5.93 -9.08
N SER A 51 -18.28 -5.18 -9.43
CA SER A 51 -18.33 -4.14 -10.47
C SER A 51 -18.71 -4.68 -11.84
N ASP A 52 -18.08 -5.78 -12.24
CA ASP A 52 -18.35 -6.42 -13.53
C ASP A 52 -19.75 -7.07 -13.56
N TRP A 53 -20.19 -7.61 -12.42
CA TRP A 53 -21.54 -8.20 -12.30
C TRP A 53 -22.66 -7.16 -12.31
N LEU A 54 -22.50 -6.06 -11.55
CA LEU A 54 -23.50 -4.99 -11.48
C LEU A 54 -23.56 -4.14 -12.75
N GLY A 55 -22.44 -4.04 -13.49
CA GLY A 55 -22.31 -3.15 -14.63
C GLY A 55 -22.39 -1.66 -14.28
N LYS A 56 -22.37 -1.27 -13.01
CA LYS A 56 -22.52 0.10 -12.49
C LYS A 56 -21.25 0.52 -11.74
N ARG A 57 -20.19 0.84 -12.50
CA ARG A 57 -18.88 1.15 -11.93
C ARG A 57 -18.89 2.44 -11.12
N LYS A 58 -19.55 3.50 -11.64
CA LYS A 58 -19.69 4.78 -10.94
C LYS A 58 -20.35 4.62 -9.58
N LEU A 59 -21.39 3.77 -9.48
CA LEU A 59 -22.11 3.54 -8.22
C LEU A 59 -21.16 2.99 -7.14
N LEU A 60 -20.35 1.97 -7.46
CA LEU A 60 -19.40 1.39 -6.51
C LEU A 60 -18.30 2.39 -6.14
N VAL A 61 -17.80 3.16 -7.11
CA VAL A 61 -16.85 4.24 -6.86
C VAL A 61 -17.45 5.27 -5.91
N ALA A 62 -18.70 5.73 -6.15
CA ALA A 62 -19.38 6.69 -5.29
C ALA A 62 -19.62 6.14 -3.87
N ILE A 63 -20.05 4.89 -3.72
CA ILE A 63 -20.17 4.23 -2.42
C ILE A 63 -18.83 4.19 -1.69
N GLY A 64 -17.75 3.78 -2.35
CA GLY A 64 -16.43 3.70 -1.74
C GLY A 64 -15.87 5.07 -1.31
N TYR A 65 -16.06 6.12 -2.12
CA TYR A 65 -15.72 7.49 -1.73
C TYR A 65 -16.64 8.03 -0.63
N GLY A 66 -17.94 7.68 -0.66
CA GLY A 66 -18.90 8.03 0.37
C GLY A 66 -18.54 7.45 1.72
N LEU A 67 -18.31 6.13 1.79
CA LEU A 67 -17.86 5.48 3.03
C LEU A 67 -16.60 6.17 3.59
N ALA A 68 -15.60 6.43 2.75
CA ALA A 68 -14.40 7.13 3.18
C ALA A 68 -14.68 8.57 3.65
N ALA A 69 -15.52 9.34 2.94
CA ALA A 69 -15.81 10.73 3.31
C ALA A 69 -16.60 10.83 4.62
N PHE A 70 -17.62 9.98 4.81
CA PHE A 70 -18.43 9.99 6.03
C PHE A 70 -17.72 9.46 7.27
N THR A 71 -16.61 8.73 7.13
CA THR A 71 -15.77 8.34 8.27
C THR A 71 -14.85 9.47 8.74
N LYS A 72 -14.48 10.44 7.88
CA LYS A 72 -13.54 11.51 8.25
C LYS A 72 -13.98 12.35 9.45
N PRO A 73 -15.26 12.76 9.59
CA PRO A 73 -15.72 13.47 10.80
C PRO A 73 -15.62 12.66 12.09
N VAL A 74 -15.60 11.32 11.99
CA VAL A 74 -15.49 10.47 13.17
C VAL A 74 -14.12 10.62 13.85
N PHE A 75 -13.03 10.84 13.10
CA PHE A 75 -11.68 10.96 13.66
C PHE A 75 -11.54 12.12 14.68
N PRO A 76 -11.95 13.36 14.37
CA PRO A 76 -11.88 14.45 15.34
C PRO A 76 -12.90 14.34 16.46
N LEU A 77 -14.02 13.63 16.27
CA LEU A 77 -15.07 13.41 17.25
C LEU A 77 -14.81 12.20 18.14
N ALA A 78 -13.89 11.33 17.78
CA ALA A 78 -13.62 10.09 18.50
C ALA A 78 -13.19 10.38 19.94
N SER A 79 -13.91 9.76 20.88
CA SER A 79 -13.62 9.80 22.32
C SER A 79 -12.90 8.54 22.83
N SER A 80 -12.78 7.51 22.00
CA SER A 80 -12.12 6.26 22.34
C SER A 80 -11.45 5.60 21.14
N VAL A 81 -10.53 4.68 21.41
CA VAL A 81 -9.83 3.90 20.37
C VAL A 81 -10.83 3.12 19.50
N GLY A 82 -11.90 2.59 20.08
CA GLY A 82 -12.92 1.83 19.33
C GLY A 82 -13.57 2.62 18.20
N TRP A 83 -13.85 3.92 18.40
CA TRP A 83 -14.35 4.80 17.35
C TRP A 83 -13.35 4.96 16.20
N LEU A 84 -12.06 5.13 16.53
CA LEU A 84 -11.00 5.27 15.52
C LEU A 84 -10.80 3.98 14.74
N VAL A 85 -10.80 2.83 15.40
CA VAL A 85 -10.74 1.51 14.75
C VAL A 85 -11.89 1.33 13.79
N SER A 86 -13.13 1.62 14.23
CA SER A 86 -14.33 1.51 13.39
C SER A 86 -14.27 2.45 12.19
N ALA A 87 -13.89 3.71 12.39
CA ALA A 87 -13.74 4.68 11.32
C ALA A 87 -12.66 4.24 10.31
N ARG A 88 -11.51 3.77 10.80
CA ARG A 88 -10.40 3.29 9.96
C ARG A 88 -10.82 2.06 9.16
N PHE A 89 -11.51 1.11 9.79
CA PHE A 89 -12.02 -0.09 9.13
C PHE A 89 -12.99 0.27 7.99
N ILE A 90 -14.00 1.10 8.26
CA ILE A 90 -14.99 1.52 7.25
C ILE A 90 -14.32 2.32 6.11
N ASP A 91 -13.38 3.22 6.43
CA ASP A 91 -12.58 3.94 5.43
C ASP A 91 -11.85 2.97 4.50
N ARG A 92 -11.26 1.90 5.05
CA ARG A 92 -10.53 0.88 4.28
C ARG A 92 -11.43 -0.03 3.45
N VAL A 93 -12.61 -0.37 3.96
CA VAL A 93 -13.67 -1.00 3.15
C VAL A 93 -14.00 -0.09 1.95
N GLY A 94 -14.20 1.21 2.19
CA GLY A 94 -14.43 2.19 1.13
C GLY A 94 -13.28 2.25 0.11
N LYS A 95 -12.01 2.22 0.56
CA LYS A 95 -10.82 2.17 -0.31
C LYS A 95 -10.82 0.90 -1.17
N GLY A 96 -11.13 -0.25 -0.59
CA GLY A 96 -11.23 -1.52 -1.30
C GLY A 96 -12.35 -1.53 -2.34
N ILE A 97 -13.54 -1.06 -1.96
CA ILE A 97 -14.71 -1.00 -2.86
C ILE A 97 -14.44 -0.12 -4.09
N ARG A 98 -13.82 1.06 -3.92
CA ARG A 98 -13.59 2.00 -5.03
C ARG A 98 -12.40 1.62 -5.93
N GLY A 99 -11.43 0.84 -5.43
CA GLY A 99 -10.14 0.63 -6.09
C GLY A 99 -10.26 0.02 -7.49
N ALA A 100 -10.77 -1.21 -7.59
CA ALA A 100 -10.90 -1.91 -8.86
C ALA A 100 -11.95 -1.26 -9.80
N PRO A 101 -13.16 -0.86 -9.33
CA PRO A 101 -14.11 -0.16 -10.19
C PRO A 101 -13.60 1.18 -10.74
N ARG A 102 -12.83 1.94 -9.97
CA ARG A 102 -12.21 3.20 -10.44
C ARG A 102 -11.23 2.94 -11.57
N ASP A 103 -10.36 1.96 -11.41
CA ASP A 103 -9.36 1.62 -12.40
C ASP A 103 -10.02 1.11 -13.69
N ALA A 104 -11.08 0.30 -13.56
CA ALA A 104 -11.89 -0.15 -14.69
C ALA A 104 -12.62 1.02 -15.40
N LEU A 105 -13.17 1.97 -14.64
CA LEU A 105 -13.83 3.16 -15.19
C LEU A 105 -12.85 4.04 -15.99
N VAL A 106 -11.62 4.22 -15.50
CA VAL A 106 -10.56 4.92 -16.24
C VAL A 106 -10.25 4.20 -17.55
N ALA A 107 -10.15 2.86 -17.53
CA ALA A 107 -9.87 2.07 -18.73
C ALA A 107 -11.00 2.14 -19.77
N ASP A 108 -12.27 2.27 -19.33
CA ASP A 108 -13.43 2.36 -20.23
C ASP A 108 -13.56 3.75 -20.88
N ILE A 109 -13.27 4.83 -20.12
CA ILE A 109 -13.39 6.19 -20.61
C ILE A 109 -12.19 6.58 -21.50
N ALA A 110 -10.99 6.06 -21.16
CA ALA A 110 -9.77 6.42 -21.86
C ALA A 110 -9.70 5.80 -23.25
N PRO A 111 -9.44 6.59 -24.33
CA PRO A 111 -9.15 6.05 -25.65
C PRO A 111 -7.99 5.02 -25.58
N ALA A 112 -8.05 3.97 -26.40
CA ALA A 112 -7.09 2.87 -26.36
C ALA A 112 -5.62 3.33 -26.43
N HIS A 113 -5.33 4.34 -27.27
CA HIS A 113 -3.99 4.91 -27.44
C HIS A 113 -3.54 5.83 -26.30
N LEU A 114 -4.44 6.25 -25.38
CA LEU A 114 -4.15 7.10 -24.23
C LEU A 114 -4.31 6.39 -22.87
N ARG A 115 -4.62 5.09 -22.85
CA ARG A 115 -4.83 4.36 -21.59
C ARG A 115 -3.61 4.43 -20.69
N GLY A 116 -2.41 4.22 -21.23
CA GLY A 116 -1.17 4.34 -20.44
C GLY A 116 -1.00 5.72 -19.83
N ALA A 117 -1.21 6.79 -20.61
CA ALA A 117 -1.15 8.17 -20.13
C ALA A 117 -2.20 8.46 -19.04
N SER A 118 -3.43 7.94 -19.21
CA SER A 118 -4.50 8.11 -18.22
C SER A 118 -4.20 7.44 -16.88
N PHE A 119 -3.66 6.22 -16.92
CA PHE A 119 -3.20 5.54 -15.69
C PHE A 119 -1.97 6.24 -15.08
N GLY A 120 -1.05 6.72 -15.91
CA GLY A 120 0.10 7.52 -15.46
C GLY A 120 -0.33 8.80 -14.75
N LEU A 121 -1.27 9.55 -15.35
CA LEU A 121 -1.83 10.75 -14.74
C LEU A 121 -2.54 10.43 -13.40
N ARG A 122 -3.33 9.35 -13.37
CA ARG A 122 -3.97 8.89 -12.12
C ARG A 122 -2.93 8.61 -11.04
N GLN A 123 -1.88 7.86 -11.37
CA GLN A 123 -0.82 7.52 -10.42
C GLN A 123 -0.07 8.76 -9.93
N SER A 124 0.23 9.69 -10.83
CA SER A 124 0.88 10.97 -10.47
C SER A 124 0.00 11.78 -9.51
N LEU A 125 -1.31 11.85 -9.76
CA LEU A 125 -2.25 12.53 -8.86
C LEU A 125 -2.37 11.84 -7.48
N ASP A 126 -2.33 10.50 -7.44
CA ASP A 126 -2.32 9.76 -6.18
C ASP A 126 -1.01 10.06 -5.40
N THR A 127 0.15 10.09 -6.08
CA THR A 127 1.46 10.45 -5.48
C THR A 127 1.49 11.90 -4.98
N ILE A 128 0.93 12.86 -5.75
CA ILE A 128 0.79 14.24 -5.28
C ILE A 128 -0.05 14.28 -4.01
N GLY A 129 -1.13 13.52 -3.94
CA GLY A 129 -1.96 13.41 -2.73
C GLY A 129 -1.20 12.87 -1.53
N ALA A 130 -0.38 11.82 -1.75
CA ALA A 130 0.45 11.22 -0.72
C ALA A 130 1.56 12.14 -0.19
N PHE A 131 1.98 13.12 -0.99
CA PHE A 131 2.93 14.16 -0.59
C PHE A 131 2.25 15.36 0.08
N VAL A 132 1.18 15.88 -0.54
CA VAL A 132 0.48 17.09 -0.07
C VAL A 132 -0.23 16.84 1.26
N GLY A 133 -0.77 15.65 1.50
CA GLY A 133 -1.43 15.29 2.76
C GLY A 133 -0.55 15.52 3.99
N PRO A 134 0.60 14.85 4.11
CA PRO A 134 1.53 15.05 5.22
C PRO A 134 2.10 16.49 5.29
N LEU A 135 2.31 17.15 4.14
CA LEU A 135 2.75 18.55 4.13
C LEU A 135 1.71 19.48 4.77
N LEU A 136 0.45 19.32 4.40
CA LEU A 136 -0.65 20.05 5.02
C LEU A 136 -0.79 19.69 6.51
N ALA A 137 -0.54 18.44 6.90
CA ALA A 137 -0.54 18.05 8.31
C ALA A 137 0.49 18.86 9.11
N ILE A 138 1.73 19.02 8.58
CA ILE A 138 2.77 19.85 9.22
C ILE A 138 2.32 21.30 9.36
N VAL A 139 1.85 21.91 8.27
CA VAL A 139 1.42 23.31 8.26
C VAL A 139 0.28 23.55 9.23
N LEU A 140 -0.72 22.66 9.23
CA LEU A 140 -1.87 22.77 10.13
C LEU A 140 -1.50 22.50 11.59
N MET A 141 -0.64 21.52 11.88
CA MET A 141 -0.12 21.27 13.24
C MET A 141 0.61 22.50 13.77
N TRP A 142 1.44 23.12 12.94
CA TRP A 142 2.14 24.35 13.29
C TRP A 142 1.16 25.51 13.54
N GLY A 143 0.21 25.74 12.63
CA GLY A 143 -0.77 26.82 12.73
C GLY A 143 -1.80 26.66 13.85
N THR A 144 -2.03 25.43 14.31
CA THR A 144 -3.02 25.11 15.37
C THR A 144 -2.39 24.73 16.70
N ALA A 145 -1.09 24.99 16.90
CA ALA A 145 -0.35 24.66 18.13
C ALA A 145 -0.49 23.16 18.52
N ASN A 146 -0.26 22.27 17.55
CA ASN A 146 -0.34 20.81 17.69
C ASN A 146 -1.76 20.26 18.00
N ASN A 147 -2.81 20.91 17.49
CA ASN A 147 -4.17 20.44 17.67
C ASN A 147 -4.56 19.38 16.63
N PHE A 148 -4.39 18.11 16.95
CA PHE A 148 -4.74 16.97 16.08
C PHE A 148 -6.20 17.00 15.60
N ARG A 149 -7.15 17.38 16.48
CA ARG A 149 -8.56 17.41 16.08
C ARG A 149 -8.85 18.45 15.03
N ALA A 150 -8.21 19.62 15.10
CA ALA A 150 -8.33 20.67 14.08
C ALA A 150 -7.80 20.18 12.72
N VAL A 151 -6.67 19.47 12.73
CA VAL A 151 -6.10 18.87 11.52
C VAL A 151 -7.02 17.80 10.93
N PHE A 152 -7.59 16.93 11.77
CA PHE A 152 -8.54 15.90 11.32
C PHE A 152 -9.84 16.52 10.76
N TRP A 153 -10.32 17.64 11.30
CA TRP A 153 -11.43 18.39 10.70
C TRP A 153 -11.09 18.95 9.32
N ALA A 154 -9.88 19.44 9.12
CA ALA A 154 -9.43 19.92 7.80
C ALA A 154 -9.45 18.79 6.75
N ALA A 155 -9.20 17.54 7.12
CA ALA A 155 -9.26 16.40 6.22
C ALA A 155 -10.67 16.12 5.67
N VAL A 156 -11.71 16.56 6.36
CA VAL A 156 -13.11 16.40 5.92
C VAL A 156 -13.37 17.14 4.61
N ILE A 157 -12.79 18.30 4.42
CA ILE A 157 -13.01 19.15 3.24
C ILE A 157 -12.62 18.45 1.94
N PRO A 158 -11.37 18.01 1.74
CA PRO A 158 -10.99 17.32 0.50
C PRO A 158 -11.69 15.97 0.32
N ALA A 159 -12.11 15.31 1.40
CA ALA A 159 -12.87 14.06 1.29
C ALA A 159 -14.25 14.29 0.66
N PHE A 160 -15.02 15.24 1.17
CA PHE A 160 -16.34 15.56 0.62
C PHE A 160 -16.26 16.19 -0.76
N LEU A 161 -15.23 17.00 -1.04
CA LEU A 161 -14.98 17.51 -2.40
C LEU A 161 -14.72 16.38 -3.38
N SER A 162 -13.96 15.36 -2.98
CA SER A 162 -13.70 14.20 -3.84
C SER A 162 -14.96 13.39 -4.12
N LEU A 163 -15.83 13.22 -3.12
CA LEU A 163 -17.12 12.57 -3.27
C LEU A 163 -18.04 13.36 -4.20
N ALA A 164 -18.12 14.67 -4.01
CA ALA A 164 -18.91 15.55 -4.86
C ALA A 164 -18.48 15.49 -6.34
N LEU A 165 -17.16 15.50 -6.60
CA LEU A 165 -16.63 15.35 -7.96
C LEU A 165 -17.03 13.99 -8.59
N VAL A 166 -17.01 12.90 -7.83
CA VAL A 166 -17.43 11.59 -8.34
C VAL A 166 -18.92 11.60 -8.67
N ILE A 167 -19.76 12.18 -7.82
CA ILE A 167 -21.22 12.20 -8.04
C ILE A 167 -21.58 13.08 -9.22
N PHE A 168 -21.05 14.30 -9.31
CA PHE A 168 -21.52 15.33 -10.23
C PHE A 168 -20.70 15.39 -11.53
N ALA A 169 -19.39 15.13 -11.49
CA ALA A 169 -18.51 15.30 -12.66
C ALA A 169 -18.25 13.99 -13.42
N VAL A 170 -18.29 12.82 -12.76
CA VAL A 170 -18.06 11.54 -13.43
C VAL A 170 -19.34 11.04 -14.09
N ARG A 171 -19.25 10.63 -15.35
CA ARG A 171 -20.34 9.99 -16.09
C ARG A 171 -20.09 8.50 -16.19
N GLU A 172 -21.15 7.68 -16.08
CA GLU A 172 -21.09 6.25 -16.35
C GLU A 172 -20.99 6.06 -17.87
N PRO A 173 -19.98 5.38 -18.42
CA PRO A 173 -19.97 5.06 -19.83
C PRO A 173 -21.02 4.01 -20.15
N GLU A 174 -21.64 4.12 -21.35
CA GLU A 174 -22.56 3.09 -21.84
C GLU A 174 -21.81 1.77 -22.03
N GLN A 175 -22.22 0.74 -21.33
CA GLN A 175 -21.57 -0.56 -21.43
C GLN A 175 -21.99 -1.28 -22.70
N GLN A 176 -21.06 -1.55 -23.59
CA GLN A 176 -21.25 -2.46 -24.73
C GLN A 176 -20.98 -3.91 -24.27
N GLY A 177 -22.07 -4.64 -24.00
CA GLY A 177 -22.08 -6.11 -23.86
C GLY A 177 -21.68 -6.64 -22.48
N GLY A 178 -22.51 -7.50 -21.90
CA GLY A 178 -22.28 -8.18 -20.63
C GLY A 178 -21.04 -9.09 -20.69
N ARG A 179 -20.02 -8.74 -19.93
CA ARG A 179 -18.87 -9.62 -19.70
C ARG A 179 -19.30 -10.78 -18.82
N ARG A 180 -18.99 -12.02 -19.20
CA ARG A 180 -19.20 -13.17 -18.33
C ARG A 180 -18.36 -12.98 -17.05
N VAL A 181 -19.06 -12.90 -15.93
CA VAL A 181 -18.45 -12.80 -14.62
C VAL A 181 -17.90 -14.17 -14.25
N THR A 182 -16.59 -14.29 -14.18
CA THR A 182 -15.94 -15.46 -13.60
C THR A 182 -15.62 -15.16 -12.14
N SER A 183 -15.96 -16.08 -11.24
CA SER A 183 -15.59 -15.96 -9.83
C SER A 183 -14.07 -15.84 -9.69
N PRO A 184 -13.54 -14.80 -8.99
CA PRO A 184 -12.10 -14.55 -8.90
C PRO A 184 -11.33 -15.64 -8.14
N LEU A 185 -12.02 -16.50 -7.39
CA LEU A 185 -11.43 -17.52 -6.52
C LEU A 185 -12.13 -18.88 -6.70
N SER A 186 -12.13 -19.40 -7.93
CA SER A 186 -12.58 -20.77 -8.17
C SER A 186 -11.49 -21.78 -7.79
N LEU A 187 -11.81 -22.73 -6.88
CA LEU A 187 -10.88 -23.80 -6.49
C LEU A 187 -10.35 -24.60 -7.69
N THR A 188 -11.19 -24.78 -8.71
CA THR A 188 -10.81 -25.45 -9.96
C THR A 188 -9.76 -24.63 -10.72
N GLN A 189 -9.87 -23.31 -10.75
CA GLN A 189 -8.90 -22.42 -11.40
C GLN A 189 -7.59 -22.33 -10.59
N LEU A 190 -7.66 -22.33 -9.26
CA LEU A 190 -6.48 -22.33 -8.40
C LEU A 190 -5.59 -23.55 -8.61
N ARG A 191 -6.17 -24.73 -8.85
CA ARG A 191 -5.42 -25.96 -9.14
C ARG A 191 -4.69 -25.93 -10.50
N ARG A 192 -5.10 -25.05 -11.42
CA ARG A 192 -4.44 -24.83 -12.72
C ARG A 192 -3.24 -23.90 -12.63
N LEU A 193 -3.08 -23.16 -11.53
CA LEU A 193 -1.91 -22.34 -11.29
C LEU A 193 -0.69 -23.23 -11.06
N GLY A 194 0.35 -23.05 -11.85
CA GLY A 194 1.55 -23.88 -11.84
C GLY A 194 2.40 -23.68 -10.57
N GLN A 195 3.33 -24.61 -10.38
CA GLN A 195 4.23 -24.58 -9.21
C GLN A 195 5.06 -23.29 -9.14
N ALA A 196 5.50 -22.74 -10.28
CA ALA A 196 6.25 -21.50 -10.35
C ALA A 196 5.46 -20.31 -9.74
N TYR A 197 4.15 -20.21 -10.03
CA TYR A 197 3.28 -19.22 -9.42
C TYR A 197 3.25 -19.32 -7.89
N TRP A 198 3.10 -20.53 -7.35
CA TRP A 198 3.04 -20.73 -5.90
C TRP A 198 4.37 -20.40 -5.20
N TRP A 199 5.51 -20.66 -5.85
CA TRP A 199 6.80 -20.21 -5.34
C TRP A 199 6.90 -18.68 -5.29
N VAL A 200 6.48 -17.99 -6.35
CA VAL A 200 6.46 -16.50 -6.38
C VAL A 200 5.55 -15.97 -5.27
N VAL A 201 4.35 -16.54 -5.10
CA VAL A 201 3.41 -16.11 -4.06
C VAL A 201 3.97 -16.39 -2.67
N ALA A 202 4.60 -17.54 -2.42
CA ALA A 202 5.19 -17.85 -1.13
C ALA A 202 6.28 -16.83 -0.73
N ILE A 203 7.20 -16.50 -1.66
CA ILE A 203 8.24 -15.51 -1.40
C ILE A 203 7.63 -14.12 -1.22
N ALA A 204 6.69 -13.73 -2.07
CA ALA A 204 6.02 -12.46 -1.94
C ALA A 204 5.26 -12.34 -0.60
N THR A 205 4.72 -13.43 -0.08
CA THR A 205 4.06 -13.49 1.24
C THR A 205 5.08 -13.31 2.37
N ILE A 206 6.22 -14.02 2.32
CA ILE A 206 7.31 -13.87 3.30
C ILE A 206 7.86 -12.43 3.27
N PHE A 207 8.05 -11.89 2.06
CA PHE A 207 8.48 -10.50 1.88
C PHE A 207 7.46 -9.51 2.44
N THR A 208 6.16 -9.79 2.31
CA THR A 208 5.10 -8.95 2.90
C THR A 208 5.16 -8.96 4.42
N LEU A 209 5.58 -10.07 5.06
CA LEU A 209 5.81 -10.11 6.51
C LEU A 209 6.95 -9.18 6.97
N ALA A 210 7.92 -8.92 6.09
CA ALA A 210 9.00 -7.97 6.37
C ALA A 210 8.56 -6.50 6.23
N ARG A 211 7.50 -6.25 5.47
CA ARG A 211 7.04 -4.92 5.06
C ARG A 211 5.80 -4.50 5.83
N PHE A 212 5.98 -4.21 7.09
CA PHE A 212 4.92 -3.64 7.93
C PHE A 212 4.57 -2.19 7.55
N SER A 213 3.56 -1.59 8.20
CA SER A 213 3.05 -0.24 7.90
C SER A 213 4.09 0.85 8.13
N GLU A 214 4.06 1.87 7.27
CA GLU A 214 4.83 3.11 7.43
C GLU A 214 4.52 3.84 8.75
N ALA A 215 3.46 3.46 9.46
CA ALA A 215 3.16 3.93 10.82
C ALA A 215 4.33 3.71 11.79
N PHE A 216 5.09 2.63 11.62
CA PHE A 216 6.26 2.35 12.46
C PHE A 216 7.45 3.28 12.16
N LEU A 217 7.59 3.78 10.91
CA LEU A 217 8.56 4.82 10.58
C LEU A 217 8.22 6.14 11.31
N VAL A 218 6.94 6.48 11.33
CA VAL A 218 6.39 7.64 12.04
C VAL A 218 6.65 7.52 13.55
N LEU A 219 6.35 6.35 14.15
CA LEU A 219 6.64 6.08 15.56
C LEU A 219 8.15 6.11 15.85
N ARG A 220 9.01 5.61 14.93
CA ARG A 220 10.46 5.65 15.09
C ARG A 220 10.98 7.08 15.13
N ALA A 221 10.51 7.93 14.23
CA ALA A 221 10.90 9.34 14.23
C ALA A 221 10.49 10.06 15.52
N GLN A 222 9.30 9.74 16.03
CA GLN A 222 8.85 10.27 17.30
C GLN A 222 9.69 9.75 18.48
N SER A 223 10.07 8.47 18.49
CA SER A 223 10.85 7.86 19.59
C SER A 223 12.25 8.44 19.78
N ILE A 224 12.83 9.03 18.72
CA ILE A 224 14.12 9.74 18.76
C ILE A 224 13.98 11.22 19.12
N GLY A 225 12.77 11.68 19.47
CA GLY A 225 12.51 13.05 19.91
C GLY A 225 12.23 14.06 18.79
N LEU A 226 11.90 13.62 17.57
CA LEU A 226 11.46 14.54 16.53
C LEU A 226 10.18 15.27 16.99
N PRO A 227 10.11 16.63 16.88
CA PRO A 227 8.91 17.37 17.23
C PRO A 227 7.67 16.83 16.52
N ILE A 228 6.56 16.66 17.25
CA ILE A 228 5.32 16.02 16.74
C ILE A 228 4.86 16.62 15.42
N MET A 229 4.94 17.94 15.27
CA MET A 229 4.55 18.63 14.04
C MET A 229 5.40 18.23 12.84
N LEU A 230 6.66 17.82 13.04
CA LEU A 230 7.58 17.46 11.96
C LEU A 230 7.59 15.96 11.63
N VAL A 231 6.97 15.12 12.47
CA VAL A 231 6.96 13.67 12.22
C VAL A 231 6.36 13.28 10.87
N PRO A 232 5.30 13.95 10.34
CA PRO A 232 4.82 13.65 9.00
C PRO A 232 5.85 13.86 7.88
N ALA A 233 6.94 14.60 8.14
CA ALA A 233 8.04 14.80 7.16
C ALA A 233 8.71 13.46 6.77
N VAL A 234 8.68 12.46 7.64
CA VAL A 234 9.16 11.11 7.33
C VAL A 234 8.44 10.53 6.12
N MET A 235 7.11 10.65 6.08
CA MET A 235 6.32 10.18 4.95
C MET A 235 6.57 11.00 3.67
N ILE A 236 6.82 12.30 3.83
CA ILE A 236 7.18 13.17 2.69
C ILE A 236 8.50 12.70 2.06
N VAL A 237 9.55 12.55 2.87
CA VAL A 237 10.87 12.09 2.40
C VAL A 237 10.75 10.72 1.73
N MET A 238 10.08 9.77 2.38
CA MET A 238 9.87 8.42 1.85
C MET A 238 9.15 8.46 0.49
N ASN A 239 8.05 9.20 0.38
CA ASN A 239 7.26 9.27 -0.85
C ASN A 239 7.99 9.98 -1.99
N ILE A 240 8.78 11.02 -1.72
CA ILE A 240 9.64 11.69 -2.73
C ILE A 240 10.66 10.69 -3.27
N VAL A 241 11.37 10.02 -2.37
CA VAL A 241 12.41 9.04 -2.76
C VAL A 241 11.79 7.90 -3.56
N TYR A 242 10.65 7.37 -3.10
CA TYR A 242 9.88 6.36 -3.82
C TYR A 242 9.50 6.82 -5.24
N ALA A 243 8.93 8.01 -5.38
CA ALA A 243 8.49 8.54 -6.67
C ALA A 243 9.67 8.73 -7.64
N VAL A 244 10.81 9.24 -7.15
CA VAL A 244 12.03 9.42 -7.95
C VAL A 244 12.67 8.08 -8.33
N ALA A 245 12.65 7.09 -7.43
CA ALA A 245 13.27 5.79 -7.66
C ALA A 245 12.42 4.86 -8.56
N ALA A 246 11.10 4.98 -8.54
CA ALA A 246 10.20 4.05 -9.23
C ALA A 246 10.42 4.01 -10.74
N TYR A 247 10.63 5.15 -11.39
CA TYR A 247 10.86 5.20 -12.84
C TYR A 247 12.22 4.62 -13.27
N PRO A 248 13.36 5.00 -12.67
CA PRO A 248 14.65 4.37 -12.94
C PRO A 248 14.66 2.86 -12.64
N ALA A 249 14.03 2.43 -11.54
CA ALA A 249 13.92 1.01 -11.21
C ALA A 249 13.11 0.24 -12.25
N GLY A 250 12.04 0.84 -12.78
CA GLY A 250 11.27 0.28 -13.90
C GLY A 250 12.13 0.08 -15.14
N ILE A 251 12.85 1.11 -15.60
CA ILE A 251 13.77 1.01 -16.74
C ILE A 251 14.85 -0.07 -16.51
N LEU A 252 15.39 -0.14 -15.29
CA LEU A 252 16.39 -1.15 -14.94
C LEU A 252 15.80 -2.56 -15.07
N SER A 253 14.57 -2.76 -14.65
CA SER A 253 13.87 -4.05 -14.72
C SER A 253 13.56 -4.53 -16.15
N ASP A 254 13.57 -3.61 -17.12
CA ASP A 254 13.42 -3.95 -18.54
C ASP A 254 14.76 -4.36 -19.19
N ARG A 255 15.90 -4.01 -18.56
CA ARG A 255 17.26 -4.25 -19.09
C ARG A 255 18.01 -5.36 -18.36
N VAL A 256 17.65 -5.63 -17.11
CA VAL A 256 18.31 -6.61 -16.24
C VAL A 256 17.26 -7.60 -15.74
N ASP A 257 17.71 -8.81 -15.40
CA ASP A 257 16.83 -9.83 -14.79
C ASP A 257 16.03 -9.23 -13.62
N ARG A 258 14.71 -9.28 -13.71
CA ARG A 258 13.78 -8.74 -12.71
C ARG A 258 14.02 -9.27 -11.31
N LEU A 259 14.49 -10.52 -11.19
CA LEU A 259 14.85 -11.10 -9.90
C LEU A 259 16.07 -10.41 -9.28
N VAL A 260 17.04 -9.97 -10.09
CA VAL A 260 18.19 -9.20 -9.61
C VAL A 260 17.74 -7.84 -9.08
N VAL A 261 16.86 -7.14 -9.79
CA VAL A 261 16.32 -5.85 -9.35
C VAL A 261 15.50 -6.01 -8.05
N LEU A 262 14.74 -7.10 -7.93
CA LEU A 262 14.02 -7.42 -6.69
C LEU A 262 14.99 -7.70 -5.53
N MET A 263 16.08 -8.46 -5.77
CA MET A 263 17.11 -8.72 -4.75
C MET A 263 17.80 -7.43 -4.27
N ILE A 264 18.06 -6.48 -5.18
CA ILE A 264 18.57 -5.14 -4.80
C ILE A 264 17.56 -4.45 -3.88
N GLY A 265 16.28 -4.47 -4.24
CA GLY A 265 15.22 -3.90 -3.40
C GLY A 265 15.14 -4.53 -2.01
N LEU A 266 15.29 -5.86 -1.90
CA LEU A 266 15.34 -6.56 -0.62
C LEU A 266 16.59 -6.17 0.19
N GLY A 267 17.75 -6.06 -0.45
CA GLY A 267 18.99 -5.58 0.20
C GLY A 267 18.85 -4.16 0.74
N LEU A 268 18.18 -3.27 -0.02
CA LEU A 268 17.87 -1.91 0.43
C LEU A 268 16.94 -1.91 1.66
N LEU A 269 15.95 -2.82 1.73
CA LEU A 269 15.09 -2.95 2.90
C LEU A 269 15.86 -3.44 4.12
N ILE A 270 16.73 -4.44 3.98
CA ILE A 270 17.60 -4.89 5.09
C ILE A 270 18.44 -3.73 5.61
N ALA A 271 19.08 -2.97 4.70
CA ALA A 271 19.87 -1.81 5.09
C ALA A 271 19.00 -0.73 5.78
N ALA A 272 17.80 -0.45 5.26
CA ALA A 272 16.86 0.48 5.87
C ALA A 272 16.52 0.07 7.30
N ASP A 273 16.13 -1.18 7.49
CA ASP A 273 15.76 -1.72 8.80
C ASP A 273 16.92 -1.69 9.79
N LEU A 274 18.15 -2.00 9.34
CA LEU A 274 19.34 -1.91 10.19
C LEU A 274 19.63 -0.47 10.62
N PHE A 275 19.53 0.52 9.72
CA PHE A 275 19.68 1.93 10.09
C PHE A 275 18.58 2.37 11.06
N LEU A 276 17.32 1.98 10.82
CA LEU A 276 16.19 2.30 11.70
C LEU A 276 16.30 1.61 13.07
N ALA A 277 16.82 0.40 13.14
CA ALA A 277 17.04 -0.30 14.38
C ALA A 277 18.19 0.30 15.19
N LEU A 278 19.36 0.44 14.58
CA LEU A 278 20.61 0.63 15.30
C LEU A 278 21.04 2.10 15.46
N SER A 279 20.48 3.02 14.69
CA SER A 279 20.89 4.42 14.75
C SER A 279 20.18 5.19 15.86
N PRO A 280 20.93 5.84 16.76
CA PRO A 280 20.34 6.53 17.91
C PRO A 280 19.80 7.93 17.56
N GLY A 281 20.08 8.46 16.38
CA GLY A 281 19.80 9.85 16.03
C GLY A 281 19.06 10.08 14.72
N LEU A 282 18.66 11.34 14.49
CA LEU A 282 17.87 11.76 13.35
C LEU A 282 18.50 11.41 12.00
N ALA A 283 19.83 11.58 11.86
CA ALA A 283 20.52 11.29 10.60
C ALA A 283 20.34 9.82 10.18
N GLY A 284 20.48 8.87 11.12
CA GLY A 284 20.27 7.46 10.82
C GLY A 284 18.83 7.12 10.48
N VAL A 285 17.87 7.74 11.15
CA VAL A 285 16.45 7.56 10.82
C VAL A 285 16.15 8.11 9.42
N ILE A 286 16.69 9.27 9.04
CA ILE A 286 16.53 9.83 7.70
C ILE A 286 17.13 8.89 6.65
N ILE A 287 18.35 8.38 6.87
CA ILE A 287 18.98 7.40 5.96
C ILE A 287 18.11 6.16 5.84
N GLY A 288 17.60 5.60 6.93
CA GLY A 288 16.71 4.46 6.94
C GLY A 288 15.43 4.71 6.13
N VAL A 289 14.82 5.88 6.31
CA VAL A 289 13.60 6.31 5.57
C VAL A 289 13.88 6.47 4.07
N VAL A 290 15.03 7.05 3.70
CA VAL A 290 15.46 7.15 2.29
C VAL A 290 15.65 5.76 1.68
N LEU A 291 16.33 4.86 2.37
CA LEU A 291 16.52 3.48 1.93
C LEU A 291 15.18 2.72 1.82
N TRP A 292 14.24 2.98 2.74
CA TRP A 292 12.87 2.43 2.67
C TRP A 292 12.13 2.92 1.43
N GLY A 293 12.20 4.21 1.12
CA GLY A 293 11.63 4.78 -0.11
C GLY A 293 12.23 4.20 -1.39
N LEU A 294 13.57 4.04 -1.42
CA LEU A 294 14.28 3.37 -2.51
C LEU A 294 13.80 1.92 -2.69
N HIS A 295 13.78 1.14 -1.60
CA HIS A 295 13.26 -0.22 -1.60
C HIS A 295 11.86 -0.31 -2.22
N MET A 296 10.93 0.59 -1.85
CA MET A 296 9.57 0.62 -2.42
C MET A 296 9.62 0.81 -3.94
N GLY A 297 10.46 1.72 -4.44
CA GLY A 297 10.65 1.96 -5.88
C GLY A 297 11.13 0.72 -6.63
N PHE A 298 12.02 -0.06 -6.02
CA PHE A 298 12.60 -1.25 -6.62
C PHE A 298 11.72 -2.51 -6.54
N THR A 299 10.69 -2.54 -5.68
CA THR A 299 9.95 -3.79 -5.40
C THR A 299 8.49 -3.76 -5.80
N GLN A 300 7.76 -2.64 -5.61
CA GLN A 300 6.31 -2.62 -5.73
C GLN A 300 5.80 -2.98 -7.14
N GLY A 301 6.40 -2.42 -8.19
CA GLY A 301 6.02 -2.73 -9.57
C GLY A 301 6.41 -4.14 -10.00
N LEU A 302 7.56 -4.62 -9.54
CA LEU A 302 8.14 -5.90 -9.95
C LEU A 302 7.34 -7.11 -9.45
N LEU A 303 6.86 -7.08 -8.20
CA LEU A 303 6.05 -8.19 -7.68
C LEU A 303 4.78 -8.44 -8.49
N ALA A 304 4.09 -7.36 -8.87
CA ALA A 304 2.91 -7.48 -9.72
C ALA A 304 3.24 -8.09 -11.10
N THR A 305 4.37 -7.71 -11.67
CA THR A 305 4.83 -8.26 -12.96
C THR A 305 5.19 -9.74 -12.85
N LEU A 306 5.92 -10.14 -11.80
CA LEU A 306 6.28 -11.55 -11.58
C LEU A 306 5.04 -12.44 -11.40
N ILE A 307 4.00 -11.96 -10.72
CA ILE A 307 2.71 -12.67 -10.62
C ILE A 307 2.05 -12.83 -11.99
N ALA A 308 2.07 -11.77 -12.83
CA ALA A 308 1.50 -11.81 -14.18
C ALA A 308 2.24 -12.78 -15.10
N ASP A 309 3.57 -12.84 -14.99
CA ASP A 309 4.42 -13.71 -15.80
C ASP A 309 4.31 -15.19 -15.38
N ALA A 310 4.13 -15.45 -14.08
CA ALA A 310 4.00 -16.81 -13.54
C ALA A 310 2.60 -17.40 -13.74
N ALA A 311 1.59 -16.60 -14.09
CA ALA A 311 0.21 -17.04 -14.23
C ALA A 311 -0.20 -17.17 -15.71
N PRO A 312 -0.96 -18.25 -16.09
CA PRO A 312 -1.59 -18.34 -17.40
C PRO A 312 -2.45 -17.11 -17.71
N ALA A 313 -2.47 -16.65 -18.97
CA ALA A 313 -3.14 -15.42 -19.37
C ALA A 313 -4.64 -15.40 -19.02
N ASP A 314 -5.31 -16.55 -19.12
CA ASP A 314 -6.73 -16.74 -18.78
C ASP A 314 -6.99 -16.76 -17.26
N LEU A 315 -5.96 -16.95 -16.43
CA LEU A 315 -6.05 -17.03 -14.97
C LEU A 315 -5.42 -15.86 -14.21
N ARG A 316 -4.94 -14.83 -14.90
CA ARG A 316 -4.29 -13.66 -14.25
C ARG A 316 -5.18 -13.00 -13.20
N GLY A 317 -6.46 -12.89 -13.46
CA GLY A 317 -7.42 -12.33 -12.48
C GLY A 317 -7.48 -13.15 -11.18
N THR A 318 -7.57 -14.48 -11.30
CA THR A 318 -7.53 -15.42 -10.15
C THR A 318 -6.18 -15.35 -9.42
N ALA A 319 -5.07 -15.28 -10.16
CA ALA A 319 -3.73 -15.17 -9.61
C ALA A 319 -3.56 -13.88 -8.78
N TYR A 320 -3.94 -12.73 -9.33
CA TYR A 320 -3.92 -11.48 -8.56
C TYR A 320 -4.88 -11.49 -7.37
N GLY A 321 -6.06 -12.10 -7.51
CA GLY A 321 -7.00 -12.25 -6.41
C GLY A 321 -6.41 -13.04 -5.24
N MET A 322 -5.80 -14.19 -5.51
CA MET A 322 -5.15 -15.01 -4.49
C MET A 322 -3.92 -14.31 -3.88
N PHE A 323 -3.08 -13.67 -4.72
CA PHE A 323 -1.94 -12.89 -4.24
C PHE A 323 -2.38 -11.76 -3.29
N ASN A 324 -3.42 -11.00 -3.63
CA ASN A 324 -3.93 -9.93 -2.77
C ASN A 324 -4.55 -10.46 -1.47
N LEU A 325 -5.22 -11.63 -1.53
CA LEU A 325 -5.80 -12.25 -0.34
C LEU A 325 -4.71 -12.70 0.65
N LEU A 326 -3.70 -13.43 0.15
CA LEU A 326 -2.57 -13.88 0.98
C LEU A 326 -1.71 -12.72 1.44
N GLY A 327 -1.46 -11.73 0.56
CA GLY A 327 -0.76 -10.50 0.90
C GLY A 327 -1.49 -9.69 1.99
N GLY A 328 -2.82 -9.59 1.93
CA GLY A 328 -3.61 -8.94 2.98
C GLY A 328 -3.49 -9.66 4.33
N ALA A 329 -3.59 -10.99 4.34
CA ALA A 329 -3.40 -11.77 5.56
C ALA A 329 -1.96 -11.63 6.12
N ALA A 330 -0.95 -11.68 5.24
CA ALA A 330 0.44 -11.47 5.63
C ALA A 330 0.69 -10.05 6.18
N MET A 331 0.07 -9.02 5.59
CA MET A 331 0.18 -7.64 6.06
C MET A 331 -0.42 -7.47 7.45
N LEU A 332 -1.57 -8.11 7.72
CA LEU A 332 -2.12 -8.14 9.08
C LEU A 332 -1.14 -8.77 10.06
N ALA A 333 -0.61 -9.95 9.74
CA ALA A 333 0.38 -10.64 10.58
C ALA A 333 1.65 -9.79 10.78
N ALA A 334 2.18 -9.18 9.71
CA ALA A 334 3.34 -8.31 9.74
C ALA A 334 3.18 -7.16 10.74
N ASN A 335 2.05 -6.46 10.68
CA ASN A 335 1.79 -5.31 11.55
C ASN A 335 1.57 -5.72 13.00
N VAL A 336 0.90 -6.85 13.25
CA VAL A 336 0.74 -7.39 14.61
C VAL A 336 2.09 -7.81 15.21
N ILE A 337 2.92 -8.51 14.42
CA ILE A 337 4.28 -8.92 14.84
C ILE A 337 5.14 -7.69 15.09
N ALA A 338 5.14 -6.70 14.21
CA ALA A 338 5.91 -5.47 14.35
C ALA A 338 5.53 -4.71 15.62
N GLY A 339 4.22 -4.57 15.90
CA GLY A 339 3.73 -3.93 17.11
C GLY A 339 4.07 -4.71 18.39
N ALA A 340 3.96 -6.04 18.36
CA ALA A 340 4.33 -6.89 19.48
C ALA A 340 5.83 -6.82 19.80
N LEU A 341 6.69 -6.82 18.75
CA LEU A 341 8.12 -6.65 18.92
C LEU A 341 8.46 -5.26 19.46
N TRP A 342 7.75 -4.22 19.00
CA TRP A 342 7.94 -2.87 19.53
C TRP A 342 7.63 -2.79 21.02
N ASP A 343 6.50 -3.33 21.46
CA ASP A 343 6.11 -3.31 22.88
C ASP A 343 7.04 -4.17 23.75
N ALA A 344 7.59 -5.28 23.21
CA ALA A 344 8.45 -6.20 23.94
C ALA A 344 9.93 -5.76 24.00
N THR A 345 10.46 -5.22 22.91
CA THR A 345 11.91 -4.97 22.72
C THR A 345 12.22 -3.57 22.20
N GLY A 346 11.22 -2.72 22.03
CA GLY A 346 11.36 -1.38 21.48
C GLY A 346 11.45 -1.35 19.96
N PRO A 347 11.72 -0.16 19.40
CA PRO A 347 11.86 0.03 17.95
C PRO A 347 12.90 -0.90 17.31
N GLU A 348 13.98 -1.16 18.03
CA GLU A 348 15.08 -2.01 17.57
C GLU A 348 14.60 -3.40 17.16
N GLY A 349 13.81 -4.05 18.02
CA GLY A 349 13.28 -5.39 17.74
C GLY A 349 12.34 -5.43 16.56
N THR A 350 11.52 -4.39 16.36
CA THR A 350 10.62 -4.29 15.21
C THR A 350 11.41 -4.28 13.89
N PHE A 351 12.38 -3.40 13.76
CA PHE A 351 13.18 -3.27 12.53
C PHE A 351 14.13 -4.43 12.33
N LEU A 352 14.75 -4.97 13.40
CA LEU A 352 15.55 -6.20 13.29
C LEU A 352 14.70 -7.41 12.85
N GLY A 353 13.46 -7.51 13.34
CA GLY A 353 12.49 -8.49 12.88
C GLY A 353 12.18 -8.35 11.38
N GLY A 354 11.97 -7.12 10.90
CA GLY A 354 11.81 -6.80 9.48
C GLY A 354 13.01 -7.24 8.66
N ALA A 355 14.22 -6.87 9.08
CA ALA A 355 15.46 -7.29 8.43
C ALA A 355 15.62 -8.81 8.37
N ALA A 356 15.25 -9.53 9.43
CA ALA A 356 15.30 -11.00 9.47
C ALA A 356 14.31 -11.64 8.47
N PHE A 357 13.05 -11.20 8.44
CA PHE A 357 12.09 -11.69 7.44
C PHE A 357 12.54 -11.36 6.02
N THR A 358 13.09 -10.17 5.79
CA THR A 358 13.63 -9.78 4.47
C THR A 358 14.81 -10.69 4.08
N ALA A 359 15.70 -11.00 5.00
CA ALA A 359 16.82 -11.91 4.74
C ALA A 359 16.34 -13.31 4.38
N VAL A 360 15.32 -13.84 5.08
CA VAL A 360 14.69 -15.13 4.75
C VAL A 360 14.07 -15.09 3.35
N ALA A 361 13.37 -14.01 3.00
CA ALA A 361 12.80 -13.84 1.67
C ALA A 361 13.90 -13.80 0.58
N LEU A 362 14.99 -13.06 0.83
CA LEU A 362 16.14 -12.95 -0.09
C LEU A 362 16.82 -14.31 -0.31
N VAL A 363 17.09 -15.03 0.77
CA VAL A 363 17.68 -16.39 0.70
C VAL A 363 16.74 -17.35 -0.04
N GLY A 364 15.43 -17.30 0.28
CA GLY A 364 14.43 -18.10 -0.43
C GLY A 364 14.40 -17.79 -1.93
N LEU A 365 14.49 -16.52 -2.31
CA LEU A 365 14.54 -16.10 -3.72
C LEU A 365 15.77 -16.63 -4.45
N LEU A 366 16.93 -16.66 -3.80
CA LEU A 366 18.16 -17.24 -4.36
C LEU A 366 17.99 -18.74 -4.65
N PHE A 367 17.38 -19.51 -3.73
CA PHE A 367 17.18 -20.94 -3.90
C PHE A 367 16.17 -21.31 -5.00
N ILE A 368 15.18 -20.47 -5.27
CA ILE A 368 14.15 -20.79 -6.28
C ILE A 368 14.34 -20.05 -7.60
N ARG A 369 15.39 -19.22 -7.71
CA ARG A 369 15.68 -18.42 -8.91
C ARG A 369 15.61 -19.24 -10.19
N ASP A 370 16.21 -20.43 -10.21
CA ASP A 370 16.26 -21.29 -11.39
C ASP A 370 14.92 -21.99 -11.67
N ARG A 371 14.01 -22.07 -10.69
CA ARG A 371 12.68 -22.67 -10.83
C ARG A 371 11.61 -21.70 -11.34
N ILE A 372 11.89 -20.38 -11.26
CA ILE A 372 10.97 -19.31 -11.68
C ILE A 372 11.30 -18.81 -13.09
N LYS A 373 12.50 -19.08 -13.62
CA LYS A 373 12.86 -18.66 -14.98
C LYS A 373 11.89 -19.27 -15.99
N PRO A 374 11.29 -18.49 -16.90
CA PRO A 374 10.46 -19.03 -17.97
C PRO A 374 11.32 -19.93 -18.88
N ALA A 375 10.75 -21.05 -19.32
CA ALA A 375 11.41 -22.04 -20.17
C ALA A 375 11.91 -21.53 -21.54
N SER A 376 11.66 -20.26 -21.88
CA SER A 376 11.98 -19.65 -23.18
C SER A 376 13.39 -19.08 -23.32
N SER A 377 14.27 -19.20 -22.33
CA SER A 377 15.66 -18.69 -22.42
C SER A 377 16.69 -19.73 -22.92
N PHE A 378 16.25 -20.91 -23.33
CA PHE A 378 17.15 -21.97 -23.79
C PHE A 378 17.26 -22.14 -25.32
N GLU A 379 16.54 -21.33 -26.13
CA GLU A 379 16.55 -21.50 -27.61
C GLU A 379 17.26 -20.38 -28.42
N ILE A 380 18.08 -19.54 -27.81
CA ILE A 380 18.90 -18.58 -28.58
C ILE A 380 20.36 -18.77 -28.19
N SER A 381 20.90 -19.95 -28.48
CA SER A 381 22.34 -20.20 -28.46
C SER A 381 22.70 -21.35 -29.37
N ASP A 382 22.23 -21.38 -30.61
CA ASP A 382 22.85 -22.15 -31.70
C ASP A 382 22.05 -21.92 -33.01
N ALA A 383 22.26 -20.75 -33.64
CA ALA A 383 22.01 -20.57 -35.07
C ALA A 383 22.92 -19.46 -35.61
#